data_fe300e7159f1ef7f307fa0364609f944
#
_entry.id   fe300e7159f1ef7f307fa0364609f944
#
_cell.length_a   1.000
_cell.length_b   1.000
_cell.length_c   1.000
_cell.angle_alpha   90.00
_cell.angle_beta   90.00
_cell.angle_gamma   90.00
#
_symmetry.space_group_name_H-M   'P 1'
#
loop_
_entity.id
_entity.type
_entity.pdbx_description
1 polymer ?
#
loop_
_entity_poly.entity_id
_entity_poly.type
_entity_poly.pdbx_seq_one_letter_code
_entity_poly.pdbx_strand_id
1 'polypeptide(L)'
;MVEYFCDSLLQIFKYEPTFMEQYKFEGDTLFKTRYENPITNISYNKPIPDMIYPMTYGNIYTAEFEGKGTYCHHNCLATSGSILLEADANGIILFPEQDTLRNVLRVHTQTISTIGIERDSVITDSTKWMRNIEDTYRWYVSGYRYPLFESYKQALHDGLGNVRYNKTSFQTLPAVLRQLNDSINQELRSTGTLHSNTGTGNMPYSVNVIGSKVTINYSLTSKATIKPMVSDSKGIIYRQQIRKDAAGKDYSLSVSLSGLRRGEYILYVNINGNVYSNTILHNF
;
A
#
# COMPACT_ATOMS: atom_id res chain seq x y z
N MET A 1 -15.54 5.33 -12.24
CA MET A 1 -14.38 5.29 -13.17
C MET A 1 -13.48 6.42 -12.75
N VAL A 2 -12.20 6.18 -12.54
CA VAL A 2 -11.21 7.21 -12.25
C VAL A 2 -10.55 7.58 -13.56
N GLU A 3 -10.55 8.85 -13.91
CA GLU A 3 -9.92 9.36 -15.12
C GLU A 3 -8.76 10.29 -14.73
N TYR A 4 -7.64 10.14 -15.41
CA TYR A 4 -6.48 11.00 -15.25
C TYR A 4 -6.22 11.73 -16.56
N PHE A 5 -6.02 13.00 -16.44
CA PHE A 5 -5.73 13.89 -17.56
C PHE A 5 -4.46 14.69 -17.25
N CYS A 6 -3.59 14.88 -18.24
CA CYS A 6 -2.40 15.72 -18.14
C CYS A 6 -2.49 16.83 -19.19
N ASP A 7 -2.38 18.07 -18.76
CA ASP A 7 -2.37 19.23 -19.66
C ASP A 7 -0.94 19.58 -20.13
N SER A 8 -0.83 20.59 -21.01
CA SER A 8 0.44 21.08 -21.55
C SER A 8 1.40 21.67 -20.51
N LEU A 9 0.91 21.95 -19.29
CA LEU A 9 1.70 22.48 -18.17
C LEU A 9 2.16 21.37 -17.21
N LEU A 10 2.03 20.09 -17.62
CA LEU A 10 2.32 18.90 -16.81
C LEU A 10 1.50 18.83 -15.51
N GLN A 11 0.33 19.43 -15.48
CA GLN A 11 -0.64 19.29 -14.40
C GLN A 11 -1.44 18.01 -14.64
N ILE A 12 -1.57 17.21 -13.59
CA ILE A 12 -2.31 15.95 -13.63
C ILE A 12 -3.62 16.16 -12.89
N PHE A 13 -4.73 15.82 -13.55
CA PHE A 13 -6.06 15.86 -12.96
C PHE A 13 -6.56 14.43 -12.76
N LYS A 14 -6.98 14.12 -11.55
CA LYS A 14 -7.67 12.89 -11.20
C LYS A 14 -9.16 13.20 -11.05
N TYR A 15 -9.96 12.62 -11.92
CA TYR A 15 -11.42 12.74 -11.87
C TYR A 15 -12.04 11.46 -11.33
N GLU A 16 -12.88 11.62 -10.34
CA GLU A 16 -13.82 10.61 -9.89
C GLU A 16 -15.25 11.16 -10.02
N PRO A 17 -16.31 10.33 -10.02
CA PRO A 17 -17.68 10.82 -10.20
C PRO A 17 -18.11 11.91 -9.23
N THR A 18 -17.43 12.02 -8.09
CA THR A 18 -17.79 12.94 -7.00
C THR A 18 -16.75 14.01 -6.70
N PHE A 19 -15.53 13.91 -7.23
CA PHE A 19 -14.48 14.90 -6.96
C PHE A 19 -13.40 14.94 -8.05
N MET A 20 -12.64 16.02 -8.04
CA MET A 20 -11.44 16.24 -8.85
C MET A 20 -10.26 16.59 -7.94
N GLU A 21 -9.10 16.01 -8.20
CA GLU A 21 -7.83 16.40 -7.60
C GLU A 21 -6.86 16.86 -8.69
N GLN A 22 -6.12 17.92 -8.41
CA GLN A 22 -5.08 18.44 -9.30
C GLN A 22 -3.71 18.17 -8.68
N TYR A 23 -2.80 17.66 -9.50
CA TYR A 23 -1.44 17.34 -9.11
C TYR A 23 -0.43 18.05 -10.01
N LYS A 24 0.77 18.26 -9.48
CA LYS A 24 1.92 18.82 -10.20
C LYS A 24 3.19 18.11 -9.78
N PHE A 25 4.06 17.83 -10.75
CA PHE A 25 5.42 17.39 -10.45
C PHE A 25 6.34 18.61 -10.17
N GLU A 26 7.09 18.54 -9.08
CA GLU A 26 8.21 19.44 -8.80
C GLU A 26 9.42 18.58 -8.40
N GLY A 27 10.44 18.54 -9.29
CA GLY A 27 11.56 17.63 -9.13
C GLY A 27 11.12 16.17 -9.19
N ASP A 28 11.38 15.43 -8.13
CA ASP A 28 11.05 14.02 -7.93
C ASP A 28 9.71 13.80 -7.20
N THR A 29 9.02 14.86 -6.83
CA THR A 29 7.84 14.79 -5.97
C THR A 29 6.56 15.14 -6.74
N LEU A 30 5.56 14.29 -6.59
CA LEU A 30 4.20 14.53 -7.05
C LEU A 30 3.43 15.21 -5.91
N PHE A 31 3.01 16.45 -6.13
CA PHE A 31 2.25 17.24 -5.16
C PHE A 31 0.80 17.35 -5.57
N LYS A 32 -0.12 17.17 -4.62
CA LYS A 32 -1.52 17.56 -4.75
C LYS A 32 -1.63 19.06 -4.46
N THR A 33 -2.13 19.83 -5.45
CA THR A 33 -2.22 21.28 -5.40
C THR A 33 -3.64 21.78 -5.20
N ARG A 34 -4.66 20.97 -5.56
CA ARG A 34 -6.07 21.35 -5.44
C ARG A 34 -6.95 20.12 -5.23
N TYR A 35 -8.05 20.34 -4.51
CA TYR A 35 -9.16 19.40 -4.37
C TYR A 35 -10.47 20.13 -4.65
N GLU A 36 -11.38 19.51 -5.38
CA GLU A 36 -12.70 20.07 -5.71
C GLU A 36 -13.76 18.98 -5.75
N ASN A 37 -14.89 19.26 -5.13
CA ASN A 37 -16.13 18.51 -5.26
C ASN A 37 -17.32 19.49 -5.36
N PRO A 38 -18.58 19.05 -5.55
CA PRO A 38 -19.70 19.96 -5.74
C PRO A 38 -19.93 21.00 -4.63
N ILE A 39 -19.42 20.75 -3.43
CA ILE A 39 -19.62 21.65 -2.27
C ILE A 39 -18.31 22.18 -1.68
N THR A 40 -17.17 21.68 -2.09
CA THR A 40 -15.87 22.02 -1.49
C THR A 40 -14.86 22.29 -2.58
N ASN A 41 -14.13 23.40 -2.45
CA ASN A 41 -12.99 23.73 -3.31
C ASN A 41 -11.84 24.16 -2.41
N ILE A 42 -10.68 23.52 -2.54
CA ILE A 42 -9.48 23.80 -1.75
C ILE A 42 -8.29 23.95 -2.68
N SER A 43 -7.55 25.06 -2.55
CA SER A 43 -6.23 25.25 -3.13
C SER A 43 -5.18 25.17 -2.04
N TYR A 44 -4.15 24.37 -2.24
CA TYR A 44 -3.07 24.19 -1.27
C TYR A 44 -1.95 25.18 -1.58
N ASN A 45 -1.79 26.23 -0.74
CA ASN A 45 -0.69 27.17 -0.81
C ASN A 45 0.65 26.53 -0.37
N LYS A 46 0.59 25.54 0.51
CA LYS A 46 1.67 24.58 0.79
C LYS A 46 1.17 23.22 0.36
N PRO A 47 1.60 22.70 -0.84
CA PRO A 47 1.04 21.51 -1.44
C PRO A 47 1.28 20.26 -0.62
N ILE A 48 0.41 19.25 -0.83
CA ILE A 48 0.51 17.95 -0.16
C ILE A 48 1.36 17.02 -1.03
N PRO A 49 2.51 16.50 -0.56
CA PRO A 49 3.23 15.46 -1.29
C PRO A 49 2.40 14.17 -1.31
N ASP A 50 2.09 13.67 -2.50
CA ASP A 50 1.34 12.42 -2.70
C ASP A 50 2.28 11.23 -2.93
N MET A 51 3.40 11.47 -3.63
CA MET A 51 4.43 10.47 -3.89
C MET A 51 5.78 11.12 -4.16
N ILE A 52 6.86 10.49 -3.72
CA ILE A 52 8.24 10.90 -3.99
C ILE A 52 8.94 9.77 -4.73
N TYR A 53 9.62 10.08 -5.85
CA TYR A 53 10.24 9.09 -6.72
C TYR A 53 11.77 9.21 -6.72
N PRO A 54 12.53 8.10 -6.72
CA PRO A 54 12.05 6.73 -6.58
C PRO A 54 11.66 6.40 -5.14
N MET A 55 10.52 5.71 -4.94
CA MET A 55 10.09 5.22 -3.64
C MET A 55 10.54 3.76 -3.48
N THR A 56 11.28 3.48 -2.42
CA THR A 56 11.80 2.13 -2.11
C THR A 56 11.49 1.76 -0.67
N TYR A 57 11.41 0.45 -0.40
CA TYR A 57 11.15 -0.06 0.95
C TYR A 57 12.07 0.57 2.01
N GLY A 58 11.47 1.06 3.09
CA GLY A 58 12.15 1.74 4.18
C GLY A 58 12.30 3.25 4.02
N ASN A 59 11.89 3.84 2.87
CA ASN A 59 11.84 5.29 2.75
C ASN A 59 10.70 5.85 3.61
N ILE A 60 11.00 6.93 4.33
CA ILE A 60 10.07 7.67 5.17
C ILE A 60 10.22 9.16 4.88
N TYR A 61 9.10 9.83 4.61
CA TYR A 61 9.03 11.27 4.38
C TYR A 61 7.92 11.89 5.19
N THR A 62 8.18 13.08 5.72
CA THR A 62 7.18 13.88 6.43
C THR A 62 7.14 15.28 5.86
N ALA A 63 5.95 15.85 5.78
CA ALA A 63 5.78 17.23 5.35
C ALA A 63 4.58 17.84 6.06
N GLU A 64 4.54 19.16 6.09
CA GLU A 64 3.36 19.93 6.48
C GLU A 64 2.69 20.51 5.25
N PHE A 65 1.41 20.73 5.33
CA PHE A 65 0.63 21.36 4.27
C PHE A 65 -0.37 22.38 4.80
N GLU A 66 -0.76 23.28 3.92
CA GLU A 66 -1.78 24.29 4.19
C GLU A 66 -2.63 24.52 2.94
N GLY A 67 -3.93 24.71 3.14
CA GLY A 67 -4.86 25.01 2.07
C GLY A 67 -5.98 25.92 2.52
N LYS A 68 -6.52 26.64 1.56
CA LYS A 68 -7.68 27.52 1.74
C LYS A 68 -8.68 27.31 0.62
N GLY A 69 -9.93 27.56 0.91
CA GLY A 69 -10.96 27.39 -0.09
C GLY A 69 -12.34 27.80 0.38
N THR A 70 -13.33 27.16 -0.22
CA THR A 70 -14.74 27.42 0.07
C THR A 70 -15.50 26.13 0.34
N TYR A 71 -16.49 26.23 1.20
CA TYR A 71 -17.45 25.17 1.49
C TYR A 71 -18.87 25.67 1.26
N CYS A 72 -19.69 24.93 0.52
CA CYS A 72 -21.04 25.31 0.11
C CYS A 72 -21.09 26.69 -0.55
N HIS A 73 -20.04 27.06 -1.32
CA HIS A 73 -19.88 28.32 -2.07
C HIS A 73 -19.81 29.63 -1.24
N HIS A 74 -20.17 29.60 0.04
CA HIS A 74 -20.32 30.80 0.86
C HIS A 74 -19.43 30.82 2.11
N ASN A 75 -19.02 29.66 2.59
CA ASN A 75 -18.21 29.57 3.80
C ASN A 75 -16.73 29.50 3.43
N CYS A 76 -15.91 30.27 4.14
CA CYS A 76 -14.46 30.13 4.06
C CYS A 76 -14.04 28.80 4.68
N LEU A 77 -13.14 28.09 4.01
CA LEU A 77 -12.55 26.86 4.51
C LEU A 77 -11.03 27.06 4.62
N ALA A 78 -10.47 26.66 5.75
CA ALA A 78 -9.03 26.57 5.94
C ALA A 78 -8.67 25.17 6.44
N THR A 79 -7.56 24.65 5.96
CA THR A 79 -7.02 23.37 6.40
C THR A 79 -5.51 23.47 6.54
N SER A 80 -4.97 22.80 7.54
CA SER A 80 -3.53 22.64 7.72
C SER A 80 -3.25 21.28 8.41
N GLY A 81 -2.08 20.75 8.18
CA GLY A 81 -1.75 19.48 8.79
C GLY A 81 -0.37 18.96 8.41
N SER A 82 -0.16 17.73 8.77
CA SER A 82 1.05 16.97 8.44
C SER A 82 0.71 15.68 7.72
N ILE A 83 1.63 15.24 6.89
CA ILE A 83 1.58 13.98 6.18
C ILE A 83 2.84 13.17 6.44
N LEU A 84 2.66 11.88 6.65
CA LEU A 84 3.70 10.86 6.66
C LEU A 84 3.50 9.98 5.43
N LEU A 85 4.56 9.78 4.65
CA LEU A 85 4.63 8.77 3.59
C LEU A 85 5.71 7.77 3.97
N GLU A 86 5.35 6.51 4.03
CA GLU A 86 6.25 5.43 4.40
C GLU A 86 6.10 4.24 3.44
N ALA A 87 7.20 3.82 2.81
CA ALA A 87 7.24 2.55 2.11
C ALA A 87 7.48 1.43 3.14
N ASP A 88 6.41 1.00 3.81
CA ASP A 88 6.42 0.18 5.02
C ASP A 88 6.49 -1.33 4.78
N ALA A 89 6.23 -1.78 3.55
CA ALA A 89 6.32 -3.20 3.21
C ALA A 89 6.64 -3.42 1.73
N ASN A 90 7.28 -4.55 1.46
CA ASN A 90 7.41 -5.12 0.12
C ASN A 90 7.03 -6.60 0.14
N GLY A 91 6.60 -7.15 -1.01
CA GLY A 91 6.19 -8.54 -1.02
C GLY A 91 5.43 -8.98 -2.27
N ILE A 92 4.40 -9.75 -2.05
CA ILE A 92 3.56 -10.37 -3.08
C ILE A 92 2.11 -10.02 -2.79
N ILE A 93 1.35 -9.70 -3.82
CA ILE A 93 -0.11 -9.58 -3.76
C ILE A 93 -0.75 -10.74 -4.53
N LEU A 94 -1.77 -11.35 -3.92
CA LEU A 94 -2.57 -12.43 -4.49
C LEU A 94 -3.98 -11.93 -4.73
N PHE A 95 -4.45 -12.03 -5.96
CA PHE A 95 -5.82 -11.70 -6.31
C PHE A 95 -6.71 -12.96 -6.37
N PRO A 96 -8.03 -12.81 -6.18
CA PRO A 96 -8.96 -13.95 -6.17
C PRO A 96 -8.90 -14.82 -7.44
N GLU A 97 -8.55 -14.24 -8.58
CA GLU A 97 -8.43 -14.92 -9.86
C GLU A 97 -7.11 -15.70 -10.03
N GLN A 98 -6.41 -16.00 -8.93
CA GLN A 98 -5.10 -16.66 -8.90
C GLN A 98 -3.98 -15.85 -9.58
N ASP A 99 -4.23 -14.58 -9.87
CA ASP A 99 -3.19 -13.67 -10.36
C ASP A 99 -2.27 -13.30 -9.19
N THR A 100 -0.99 -13.61 -9.35
CA THR A 100 0.04 -13.38 -8.33
C THR A 100 1.04 -12.37 -8.84
N LEU A 101 1.10 -11.20 -8.21
CA LEU A 101 2.05 -10.18 -8.55
C LEU A 101 3.15 -10.08 -7.50
N ARG A 102 4.40 -10.10 -7.97
CA ARG A 102 5.61 -10.03 -7.14
C ARG A 102 6.20 -8.63 -7.17
N ASN A 103 7.14 -8.34 -6.27
CA ASN A 103 7.80 -7.04 -6.14
C ASN A 103 6.81 -5.91 -5.89
N VAL A 104 5.82 -6.20 -5.07
CA VAL A 104 4.83 -5.23 -4.64
C VAL A 104 5.41 -4.36 -3.56
N LEU A 105 5.40 -3.05 -3.75
CA LEU A 105 5.72 -2.07 -2.73
C LEU A 105 4.43 -1.57 -2.10
N ARG A 106 4.31 -1.62 -0.78
CA ARG A 106 3.24 -0.95 -0.05
C ARG A 106 3.72 0.40 0.44
N VAL A 107 2.94 1.43 0.15
CA VAL A 107 3.14 2.77 0.68
C VAL A 107 1.99 3.09 1.63
N HIS A 108 2.33 3.36 2.87
CA HIS A 108 1.43 3.89 3.89
C HIS A 108 1.50 5.41 3.87
N THR A 109 0.35 6.06 3.77
CA THR A 109 0.21 7.50 3.88
C THR A 109 -0.71 7.81 5.05
N GLN A 110 -0.20 8.51 6.06
CA GLN A 110 -1.00 9.02 7.15
C GLN A 110 -1.08 10.55 7.06
N THR A 111 -2.29 11.08 7.00
CA THR A 111 -2.56 12.51 7.00
C THR A 111 -3.32 12.88 8.26
N ILE A 112 -2.78 13.83 9.01
CA ILE A 112 -3.45 14.41 10.17
C ILE A 112 -3.64 15.89 9.89
N SER A 113 -4.88 16.35 9.83
CA SER A 113 -5.20 17.73 9.51
C SER A 113 -6.26 18.31 10.43
N THR A 114 -6.26 19.62 10.50
CA THR A 114 -7.36 20.41 11.06
C THR A 114 -8.11 21.09 9.92
N ILE A 115 -9.43 21.12 10.03
CA ILE A 115 -10.33 21.74 9.05
C ILE A 115 -11.21 22.72 9.79
N GLY A 116 -11.16 23.98 9.38
CA GLY A 116 -12.02 25.03 9.89
C GLY A 116 -12.94 25.56 8.80
N ILE A 117 -14.20 25.79 9.14
CA ILE A 117 -15.22 26.33 8.24
C ILE A 117 -15.93 27.47 8.95
N GLU A 118 -15.91 28.68 8.38
CA GLU A 118 -16.61 29.83 8.93
C GLU A 118 -17.22 30.73 7.84
N ARG A 119 -18.30 31.37 8.18
CA ARG A 119 -18.97 32.32 7.31
C ARG A 119 -18.26 33.67 7.43
N ASP A 120 -17.72 34.16 6.32
CA ASP A 120 -17.21 35.54 6.15
C ASP A 120 -15.87 35.89 6.82
N SER A 121 -15.14 35.00 7.54
CA SER A 121 -13.90 35.41 8.21
C SER A 121 -12.92 34.28 8.53
N VAL A 122 -11.75 34.65 9.03
CA VAL A 122 -10.74 33.72 9.55
C VAL A 122 -11.27 33.09 10.82
N ILE A 123 -11.21 31.74 10.89
CA ILE A 123 -11.67 30.97 12.05
C ILE A 123 -10.77 31.23 13.24
N THR A 124 -11.31 31.91 14.22
CA THR A 124 -10.61 32.25 15.47
C THR A 124 -10.97 31.34 16.63
N ASP A 125 -12.12 30.66 16.56
CA ASP A 125 -12.61 29.78 17.60
C ASP A 125 -12.11 28.34 17.38
N SER A 126 -11.20 27.90 18.24
CA SER A 126 -10.61 26.55 18.17
C SER A 126 -11.62 25.41 18.34
N THR A 127 -12.77 25.66 18.97
CA THR A 127 -13.82 24.65 19.16
C THR A 127 -14.56 24.31 17.86
N LYS A 128 -14.47 25.17 16.86
CA LYS A 128 -15.06 24.97 15.52
C LYS A 128 -14.15 24.21 14.57
N TRP A 129 -12.90 23.95 14.95
CA TRP A 129 -11.99 23.16 14.14
C TRP A 129 -12.28 21.67 14.30
N MET A 130 -12.33 20.99 13.17
CA MET A 130 -12.43 19.54 13.12
C MET A 130 -11.04 18.94 12.86
N ARG A 131 -10.73 17.85 13.52
CA ARG A 131 -9.52 17.06 13.27
C ARG A 131 -9.85 15.90 12.37
N ASN A 132 -9.19 15.82 11.23
CA ASN A 132 -9.31 14.75 10.26
C ASN A 132 -8.04 13.87 10.30
N ILE A 133 -8.22 12.57 10.41
CA ILE A 133 -7.16 11.57 10.39
C ILE A 133 -7.46 10.61 9.25
N GLU A 134 -6.53 10.48 8.33
CA GLU A 134 -6.63 9.58 7.18
C GLU A 134 -5.44 8.64 7.15
N ASP A 135 -5.72 7.35 7.04
CA ASP A 135 -4.73 6.30 6.82
C ASP A 135 -5.02 5.64 5.48
N THR A 136 -4.06 5.71 4.57
CA THR A 136 -4.17 5.11 3.23
C THR A 136 -3.01 4.15 3.02
N TYR A 137 -3.32 2.93 2.60
CA TYR A 137 -2.34 1.95 2.17
C TYR A 137 -2.53 1.69 0.69
N ARG A 138 -1.46 1.84 -0.09
CA ARG A 138 -1.47 1.63 -1.54
C ARG A 138 -0.40 0.63 -1.94
N TRP A 139 -0.77 -0.33 -2.80
CA TRP A 139 0.13 -1.38 -3.29
C TRP A 139 0.50 -1.13 -4.74
N TYR A 140 1.78 -0.93 -4.98
CA TYR A 140 2.34 -0.60 -6.28
C TYR A 140 3.20 -1.73 -6.82
N VAL A 141 3.18 -1.90 -8.14
CA VAL A 141 4.06 -2.82 -8.87
C VAL A 141 4.58 -2.11 -10.11
N SER A 142 5.86 -2.33 -10.45
CA SER A 142 6.45 -1.79 -11.68
C SER A 142 5.65 -2.19 -12.92
N GLY A 143 5.51 -1.27 -13.88
CA GLY A 143 4.71 -1.46 -15.08
C GLY A 143 3.23 -1.08 -14.94
N TYR A 144 2.76 -0.81 -13.73
CA TYR A 144 1.40 -0.31 -13.49
C TYR A 144 1.46 1.16 -13.10
N ARG A 145 0.64 1.97 -13.75
CA ARG A 145 0.56 3.41 -13.49
C ARG A 145 -0.13 3.73 -12.16
N TYR A 146 -1.05 2.88 -11.72
CA TYR A 146 -1.90 3.08 -10.56
C TYR A 146 -1.65 1.99 -9.51
N PRO A 147 -1.98 2.25 -8.23
CA PRO A 147 -1.96 1.21 -7.23
C PRO A 147 -2.92 0.09 -7.63
N LEU A 148 -2.48 -1.15 -7.43
CA LEU A 148 -3.29 -2.33 -7.72
C LEU A 148 -4.38 -2.56 -6.68
N PHE A 149 -4.10 -2.15 -5.47
CA PHE A 149 -5.03 -2.17 -4.35
C PHE A 149 -4.81 -0.94 -3.48
N GLU A 150 -5.89 -0.39 -2.96
CA GLU A 150 -5.88 0.70 -2.00
C GLU A 150 -6.83 0.38 -0.86
N SER A 151 -6.40 0.64 0.37
CA SER A 151 -7.23 0.63 1.58
C SER A 151 -7.19 2.03 2.18
N TYR A 152 -8.34 2.59 2.43
CA TYR A 152 -8.53 3.94 2.97
C TYR A 152 -9.35 3.90 4.24
N LYS A 153 -8.87 4.58 5.28
CA LYS A 153 -9.59 4.79 6.52
C LYS A 153 -9.55 6.27 6.89
N GLN A 154 -10.70 6.81 7.26
CA GLN A 154 -10.85 8.21 7.68
C GLN A 154 -11.61 8.28 8.99
N ALA A 155 -11.19 9.14 9.89
CA ALA A 155 -11.90 9.52 11.09
C ALA A 155 -11.90 11.04 11.25
N LEU A 156 -13.08 11.63 11.34
CA LEU A 156 -13.29 13.06 11.58
C LEU A 156 -13.77 13.28 13.02
N HIS A 157 -13.06 14.11 13.76
CA HIS A 157 -13.37 14.47 15.15
C HIS A 157 -13.76 15.95 15.23
N ASP A 158 -14.68 16.28 16.12
CA ASP A 158 -14.98 17.67 16.44
C ASP A 158 -13.91 18.30 17.37
N GLY A 159 -14.04 19.60 17.65
CA GLY A 159 -13.13 20.31 18.55
C GLY A 159 -13.10 19.80 19.99
N LEU A 160 -14.05 18.96 20.38
CA LEU A 160 -14.13 18.28 21.67
C LEU A 160 -13.55 16.87 21.65
N GLY A 161 -13.10 16.41 20.47
CA GLY A 161 -12.52 15.07 20.27
C GLY A 161 -13.54 13.95 20.00
N ASN A 162 -14.84 14.25 19.87
CA ASN A 162 -15.85 13.24 19.57
C ASN A 162 -15.79 12.87 18.08
N VAL A 163 -15.89 11.57 17.78
CA VAL A 163 -15.96 11.09 16.39
C VAL A 163 -17.28 11.52 15.77
N ARG A 164 -17.23 12.29 14.69
CA ARG A 164 -18.38 12.76 13.91
C ARG A 164 -18.60 11.94 12.66
N TYR A 165 -17.53 11.40 12.11
CA TYR A 165 -17.59 10.60 10.90
C TYR A 165 -16.45 9.56 10.91
N ASN A 166 -16.75 8.37 10.41
CA ASN A 166 -15.77 7.31 10.23
C ASN A 166 -16.09 6.57 8.93
N LYS A 167 -15.07 6.35 8.10
CA LYS A 167 -15.19 5.65 6.83
C LYS A 167 -14.03 4.67 6.67
N THR A 168 -14.35 3.49 6.20
CA THR A 168 -13.36 2.53 5.69
C THR A 168 -13.78 2.08 4.31
N SER A 169 -12.86 2.10 3.36
CA SER A 169 -13.11 1.64 2.00
C SER A 169 -11.88 0.96 1.43
N PHE A 170 -12.08 0.10 0.44
CA PHE A 170 -10.99 -0.47 -0.35
C PHE A 170 -11.36 -0.40 -1.81
N GLN A 171 -10.31 -0.28 -2.62
CA GLN A 171 -10.41 -0.25 -4.06
C GLN A 171 -9.37 -1.20 -4.63
N THR A 172 -9.75 -1.95 -5.67
CA THR A 172 -8.84 -2.80 -6.43
C THR A 172 -8.93 -2.49 -7.91
N LEU A 173 -7.81 -2.58 -8.60
CA LEU A 173 -7.80 -2.45 -10.04
C LEU A 173 -8.51 -3.66 -10.67
N PRO A 174 -9.54 -3.46 -11.53
CA PRO A 174 -10.23 -4.57 -12.20
C PRO A 174 -9.28 -5.48 -12.97
N ALA A 175 -9.59 -6.77 -13.06
CA ALA A 175 -8.76 -7.78 -13.73
C ALA A 175 -8.37 -7.38 -15.17
N VAL A 176 -9.30 -6.81 -15.92
CA VAL A 176 -9.05 -6.32 -17.30
C VAL A 176 -7.98 -5.21 -17.33
N LEU A 177 -7.95 -4.34 -16.34
CA LEU A 177 -6.97 -3.25 -16.24
C LEU A 177 -5.63 -3.70 -15.65
N ARG A 178 -5.55 -4.92 -15.10
CA ARG A 178 -4.28 -5.53 -14.67
C ARG A 178 -3.53 -6.20 -15.82
N GLN A 179 -4.14 -6.32 -17.00
CA GLN A 179 -3.49 -6.83 -18.20
C GLN A 179 -2.63 -5.72 -18.83
N LEU A 180 -1.32 -5.95 -18.88
CA LEU A 180 -0.40 -5.02 -19.54
C LEU A 180 -0.35 -5.36 -21.03
N ASN A 181 -0.96 -4.54 -21.87
CA ASN A 181 -1.06 -4.76 -23.30
C ASN A 181 0.06 -4.09 -24.10
N ASP A 182 0.87 -3.23 -23.45
CA ASP A 182 2.01 -2.57 -24.09
C ASP A 182 3.34 -3.23 -23.69
N SER A 183 4.30 -3.26 -24.62
CA SER A 183 5.58 -3.92 -24.45
C SER A 183 6.46 -3.26 -23.39
N ILE A 184 6.39 -1.92 -23.26
CA ILE A 184 7.24 -1.16 -22.33
C ILE A 184 6.86 -1.50 -20.88
N ASN A 185 5.57 -1.49 -20.54
CA ASN A 185 5.11 -1.82 -19.21
C ASN A 185 5.27 -3.32 -18.89
N GLN A 186 5.16 -4.20 -19.88
CA GLN A 186 5.51 -5.62 -19.75
C GLN A 186 6.99 -5.80 -19.42
N GLU A 187 7.88 -5.06 -20.10
CA GLU A 187 9.32 -5.09 -19.83
C GLU A 187 9.64 -4.54 -18.45
N LEU A 188 9.07 -3.40 -18.04
CA LEU A 188 9.23 -2.82 -16.70
C LEU A 188 8.79 -3.81 -15.60
N ARG A 189 7.69 -4.53 -15.83
CA ARG A 189 7.25 -5.59 -14.93
C ARG A 189 8.25 -6.75 -14.87
N SER A 190 8.78 -7.16 -16.01
CA SER A 190 9.74 -8.27 -16.10
C SER A 190 11.10 -7.90 -15.51
N THR A 191 11.60 -6.69 -15.74
CA THR A 191 12.87 -6.19 -15.18
C THR A 191 12.76 -5.95 -13.67
N GLY A 192 11.65 -5.47 -13.17
CA GLY A 192 11.37 -5.41 -11.73
C GLY A 192 11.38 -6.79 -11.06
N THR A 193 11.10 -7.86 -11.85
CA THR A 193 11.21 -9.25 -11.40
C THR A 193 12.67 -9.74 -11.37
N LEU A 194 13.56 -9.15 -12.14
CA LEU A 194 14.98 -9.54 -12.21
C LEU A 194 15.81 -9.08 -11.01
N HIS A 195 15.35 -8.10 -10.22
CA HIS A 195 15.99 -7.73 -8.94
C HIS A 195 15.44 -8.49 -7.74
N SER A 196 14.35 -9.22 -7.87
CA SER A 196 14.06 -10.31 -6.97
C SER A 196 14.79 -11.54 -7.49
N ASN A 197 15.63 -12.13 -6.70
CA ASN A 197 16.16 -13.48 -6.91
C ASN A 197 15.00 -14.47 -7.12
N THR A 198 14.28 -14.39 -8.24
CA THR A 198 13.57 -15.49 -8.83
C THR A 198 14.62 -16.34 -9.54
N GLY A 199 15.61 -16.79 -8.75
CA GLY A 199 16.36 -17.92 -9.17
C GLY A 199 15.41 -19.10 -9.26
N THR A 200 15.15 -19.57 -10.45
CA THR A 200 15.16 -20.99 -10.79
C THR A 200 16.55 -21.57 -10.49
N GLY A 201 17.37 -20.87 -9.73
CA GLY A 201 18.66 -21.23 -9.21
C GLY A 201 18.61 -21.25 -7.69
N ASN A 202 18.62 -22.43 -7.09
CA ASN A 202 18.83 -22.72 -5.68
C ASN A 202 18.06 -21.78 -4.72
N MET A 203 16.83 -22.18 -4.40
CA MET A 203 16.16 -21.66 -3.21
C MET A 203 17.13 -21.82 -2.02
N PRO A 204 17.28 -20.79 -1.17
CA PRO A 204 18.19 -20.87 -0.02
C PRO A 204 17.71 -21.86 1.05
N TYR A 205 16.69 -22.66 0.74
CA TYR A 205 16.09 -23.65 1.61
C TYR A 205 15.47 -24.79 0.78
N SER A 206 15.29 -25.93 1.42
CA SER A 206 14.51 -27.05 0.89
C SER A 206 13.25 -27.29 1.71
N VAL A 207 12.19 -27.76 1.06
CA VAL A 207 10.90 -28.08 1.69
C VAL A 207 10.65 -29.58 1.56
N ASN A 208 10.29 -30.19 2.67
CA ASN A 208 9.84 -31.59 2.70
C ASN A 208 8.49 -31.68 3.42
N VAL A 209 7.52 -32.35 2.81
CA VAL A 209 6.19 -32.57 3.37
C VAL A 209 6.01 -34.04 3.68
N ILE A 210 5.86 -34.36 4.96
CA ILE A 210 5.62 -35.74 5.43
C ILE A 210 4.36 -35.72 6.30
N GLY A 211 3.31 -36.36 5.82
CA GLY A 211 2.03 -36.37 6.52
C GLY A 211 1.47 -34.96 6.65
N SER A 212 1.16 -34.56 7.86
CA SER A 212 0.69 -33.19 8.18
C SER A 212 1.81 -32.25 8.63
N LYS A 213 3.07 -32.56 8.34
CA LYS A 213 4.22 -31.79 8.75
C LYS A 213 5.01 -31.26 7.56
N VAL A 214 5.16 -29.95 7.46
CA VAL A 214 6.04 -29.28 6.51
C VAL A 214 7.36 -28.99 7.20
N THR A 215 8.47 -29.44 6.68
CA THR A 215 9.81 -29.17 7.20
C THR A 215 10.57 -28.29 6.19
N ILE A 216 11.11 -27.19 6.66
CA ILE A 216 11.90 -26.23 5.90
C ILE A 216 13.33 -26.32 6.42
N ASN A 217 14.27 -26.73 5.58
CA ASN A 217 15.69 -26.78 5.92
C ASN A 217 16.43 -25.66 5.19
N TYR A 218 17.26 -24.90 5.91
CA TYR A 218 17.96 -23.75 5.36
C TYR A 218 19.31 -23.51 6.02
N SER A 219 20.17 -22.75 5.34
CA SER A 219 21.44 -22.27 5.86
C SER A 219 21.50 -20.74 5.70
N LEU A 220 22.13 -20.05 6.62
CA LEU A 220 22.21 -18.59 6.66
C LEU A 220 23.66 -18.13 6.61
N THR A 221 23.97 -17.20 5.73
CA THR A 221 25.29 -16.53 5.67
C THR A 221 25.41 -15.37 6.64
N SER A 222 24.29 -14.82 7.09
CA SER A 222 24.18 -13.73 8.08
C SER A 222 22.95 -13.93 8.95
N LYS A 223 22.84 -13.17 10.04
CA LYS A 223 21.63 -13.16 10.89
C LYS A 223 20.38 -12.84 10.08
N ALA A 224 19.35 -13.66 10.19
CA ALA A 224 18.11 -13.47 9.45
C ALA A 224 16.86 -13.71 10.31
N THR A 225 15.75 -13.10 9.90
CA THR A 225 14.42 -13.39 10.39
C THR A 225 13.70 -14.20 9.33
N ILE A 226 13.25 -15.41 9.72
CA ILE A 226 12.53 -16.34 8.86
C ILE A 226 11.07 -16.37 9.29
N LYS A 227 10.16 -16.15 8.35
CA LYS A 227 8.72 -16.13 8.59
C LYS A 227 8.02 -17.07 7.60
N PRO A 228 7.85 -18.36 7.92
CA PRO A 228 7.01 -19.24 7.13
C PRO A 228 5.54 -18.96 7.39
N MET A 229 4.75 -19.00 6.32
CA MET A 229 3.29 -18.86 6.33
C MET A 229 2.68 -19.89 5.40
N VAL A 230 1.59 -20.50 5.83
CA VAL A 230 0.81 -21.42 5.01
C VAL A 230 -0.55 -20.83 4.75
N SER A 231 -0.91 -20.70 3.48
CA SER A 231 -2.21 -20.21 3.04
C SER A 231 -2.86 -21.16 2.04
N ASP A 232 -4.17 -20.99 1.83
CA ASP A 232 -4.85 -21.59 0.68
C ASP A 232 -4.69 -20.74 -0.59
N SER A 233 -5.26 -21.20 -1.69
CA SER A 233 -5.29 -20.47 -2.97
C SER A 233 -6.10 -19.16 -2.93
N LYS A 234 -6.91 -18.96 -1.88
CA LYS A 234 -7.68 -17.72 -1.65
C LYS A 234 -6.92 -16.71 -0.80
N GLY A 235 -5.69 -17.05 -0.37
CA GLY A 235 -4.85 -16.18 0.47
C GLY A 235 -5.19 -16.20 1.96
N ILE A 236 -6.05 -17.13 2.42
CA ILE A 236 -6.35 -17.27 3.85
C ILE A 236 -5.15 -17.93 4.54
N ILE A 237 -4.53 -17.23 5.48
CA ILE A 237 -3.37 -17.72 6.22
C ILE A 237 -3.86 -18.60 7.37
N TYR A 238 -3.47 -19.86 7.37
CA TYR A 238 -3.81 -20.85 8.40
C TYR A 238 -2.71 -21.04 9.43
N ARG A 239 -1.46 -20.86 9.03
CA ARG A 239 -0.29 -21.04 9.92
C ARG A 239 0.73 -19.96 9.63
N GLN A 240 1.32 -19.44 10.70
CA GLN A 240 2.41 -18.46 10.64
C GLN A 240 3.35 -18.67 11.81
N GLN A 241 4.65 -18.55 11.57
CA GLN A 241 5.69 -18.58 12.60
C GLN A 241 6.72 -17.48 12.31
N ILE A 242 7.45 -17.09 13.34
CA ILE A 242 8.57 -16.15 13.23
C ILE A 242 9.75 -16.76 13.99
N ARG A 243 10.89 -16.88 13.33
CA ARG A 243 12.13 -17.32 13.92
C ARG A 243 13.29 -16.39 13.55
N LYS A 244 14.20 -16.13 14.49
CA LYS A 244 15.41 -15.35 14.27
C LYS A 244 16.61 -16.23 14.54
N ASP A 245 17.43 -16.45 13.51
CA ASP A 245 18.64 -17.27 13.60
C ASP A 245 19.87 -16.45 13.21
N ALA A 246 21.02 -16.82 13.79
CA ALA A 246 22.33 -16.29 13.42
C ALA A 246 22.82 -16.91 12.08
N ALA A 247 23.97 -16.48 11.60
CA ALA A 247 24.66 -17.19 10.52
C ALA A 247 24.96 -18.65 10.96
N GLY A 248 24.71 -19.61 10.10
CA GLY A 248 24.90 -21.03 10.42
C GLY A 248 24.34 -21.95 9.34
N LYS A 249 24.60 -23.23 9.48
CA LYS A 249 24.16 -24.29 8.55
C LYS A 249 23.17 -25.23 9.23
N ASP A 250 22.42 -25.96 8.41
CA ASP A 250 21.56 -27.09 8.83
C ASP A 250 20.42 -26.71 9.80
N TYR A 251 19.87 -25.52 9.65
CA TYR A 251 18.66 -25.15 10.36
C TYR A 251 17.46 -25.90 9.81
N SER A 252 16.57 -26.31 10.71
CA SER A 252 15.30 -26.94 10.38
C SER A 252 14.16 -26.27 11.12
N LEU A 253 13.09 -25.95 10.42
CA LEU A 253 11.87 -25.35 10.94
C LEU A 253 10.66 -26.14 10.46
N SER A 254 9.76 -26.49 11.36
CA SER A 254 8.58 -27.29 11.02
C SER A 254 7.30 -26.52 11.23
N VAL A 255 6.38 -26.61 10.25
CA VAL A 255 5.03 -26.05 10.29
C VAL A 255 4.03 -27.22 10.23
N SER A 256 3.08 -27.24 11.16
CA SER A 256 2.05 -28.29 11.19
C SER A 256 0.85 -27.92 10.35
N LEU A 257 0.41 -28.84 9.49
CA LEU A 257 -0.85 -28.78 8.73
C LEU A 257 -2.00 -29.51 9.43
N SER A 258 -1.76 -30.04 10.61
CA SER A 258 -2.77 -30.81 11.36
C SER A 258 -4.03 -29.97 11.58
N GLY A 259 -5.21 -30.56 11.33
CA GLY A 259 -6.50 -29.89 11.41
C GLY A 259 -6.88 -29.03 10.19
N LEU A 260 -6.02 -28.95 9.18
CA LEU A 260 -6.39 -28.36 7.89
C LEU A 260 -7.08 -29.41 7.01
N ARG A 261 -7.90 -28.96 6.07
CA ARG A 261 -8.54 -29.84 5.08
C ARG A 261 -7.49 -30.40 4.12
N ARG A 262 -7.78 -31.56 3.52
CA ARG A 262 -6.97 -32.07 2.41
C ARG A 262 -7.04 -31.12 1.23
N GLY A 263 -5.91 -30.89 0.58
CA GLY A 263 -5.86 -29.99 -0.58
C GLY A 263 -4.48 -29.36 -0.79
N GLU A 264 -4.43 -28.48 -1.77
CA GLU A 264 -3.25 -27.68 -2.07
C GLU A 264 -3.20 -26.45 -1.17
N TYR A 265 -1.99 -26.19 -0.67
CA TYR A 265 -1.66 -24.98 0.09
C TYR A 265 -0.41 -24.33 -0.49
N ILE A 266 -0.24 -23.06 -0.20
CA ILE A 266 0.95 -22.30 -0.59
C ILE A 266 1.75 -22.03 0.67
N LEU A 267 2.98 -22.53 0.69
CA LEU A 267 3.97 -22.19 1.70
C LEU A 267 4.75 -20.97 1.24
N TYR A 268 4.62 -19.87 1.93
CA TYR A 268 5.47 -18.70 1.80
C TYR A 268 6.57 -18.75 2.85
N VAL A 269 7.80 -18.47 2.45
CA VAL A 269 8.95 -18.35 3.35
C VAL A 269 9.58 -16.98 3.13
N ASN A 270 9.42 -16.08 4.07
CA ASN A 270 10.05 -14.77 4.04
C ASN A 270 11.37 -14.84 4.82
N ILE A 271 12.47 -14.48 4.16
CA ILE A 271 13.81 -14.42 4.76
C ILE A 271 14.31 -12.98 4.59
N ASN A 272 14.32 -12.19 5.67
CA ASN A 272 14.74 -10.78 5.66
C ASN A 272 14.05 -9.92 4.59
N GLY A 273 12.75 -10.14 4.36
CA GLY A 273 11.99 -9.41 3.33
C GLY A 273 11.93 -10.12 1.97
N ASN A 274 12.84 -11.03 1.66
CA ASN A 274 12.75 -11.86 0.44
C ASN A 274 11.72 -12.96 0.63
N VAL A 275 10.69 -12.99 -0.19
CA VAL A 275 9.59 -13.96 -0.10
C VAL A 275 9.73 -15.00 -1.19
N TYR A 276 9.72 -16.25 -0.77
CA TYR A 276 9.72 -17.43 -1.63
C TYR A 276 8.40 -18.17 -1.44
N SER A 277 7.94 -18.89 -2.46
CA SER A 277 6.70 -19.65 -2.39
C SER A 277 6.87 -21.07 -2.96
N ASN A 278 6.24 -22.04 -2.31
CA ASN A 278 6.16 -23.41 -2.75
C ASN A 278 4.71 -23.89 -2.66
N THR A 279 4.22 -24.56 -3.68
CA THR A 279 2.99 -25.32 -3.56
C THR A 279 3.25 -26.58 -2.76
N ILE A 280 2.44 -26.85 -1.75
CA ILE A 280 2.50 -28.02 -0.89
C ILE A 280 1.16 -28.76 -0.93
N LEU A 281 1.21 -30.09 -0.96
CA LEU A 281 0.02 -30.92 -0.97
C LEU A 281 -0.18 -31.56 0.39
N HIS A 282 -1.35 -31.33 1.00
CA HIS A 282 -1.77 -31.94 2.26
C HIS A 282 -2.74 -33.10 1.95
N ASN A 283 -2.29 -34.34 2.12
CA ASN A 283 -3.03 -35.54 1.76
C ASN A 283 -3.62 -36.31 2.96
N PHE A 284 -3.40 -35.83 4.18
CA PHE A 284 -3.76 -36.52 5.43
C PHE A 284 -4.78 -35.76 6.26
#